data_9a7bc48babc15c5ffeda1cb75e7534f5
#
_entry.id   9a7bc48babc15c5ffeda1cb75e7534f5
#
_cell.length_a   1.000
_cell.length_b   1.000
_cell.length_c   1.000
_cell.angle_alpha   90.00
_cell.angle_beta   90.00
_cell.angle_gamma   90.00
#
_symmetry.space_group_name_H-M   'P 1'
#
loop_
_entity.id
_entity.type
_entity.pdbx_description
1 polymer ?
#
loop_
_entity_poly.entity_id
_entity_poly.type
_entity_poly.pdbx_seq_one_letter_code
_entity_poly.pdbx_strand_id
1 'polypeptide(L)'
;MSELNKIALKIISNGKGILAADESNGTMTKRLQAVNVNSTPDNRLTFREMLFSSEAIKDCIGGVLLYDETINQISTSGKSIPDLISSSGAVTGIKVDTGAKNLANSPEEKITEGLDGLRDRLKKYYNLGARFTKWRGVYNIGDKYPSKLAINSNAHALARYAAPTKTTKRWTDTISKGRRYPFFGCPNFSSAT
;
A
#
# COMPACT_ATOMS: atom_id res chain seq x y z
N MET A 1 -22.56 -5.98 -9.80
CA MET A 1 -21.20 -5.44 -9.58
C MET A 1 -20.67 -5.99 -8.28
N SER A 2 -19.46 -6.56 -8.25
CA SER A 2 -18.88 -7.11 -7.02
C SER A 2 -18.52 -6.00 -6.02
N GLU A 3 -18.39 -6.34 -4.73
CA GLU A 3 -17.95 -5.38 -3.71
C GLU A 3 -16.55 -4.82 -4.02
N LEU A 4 -15.66 -5.64 -4.59
CA LEU A 4 -14.33 -5.22 -5.03
C LEU A 4 -14.40 -4.11 -6.08
N ASN A 5 -15.27 -4.26 -7.08
CA ASN A 5 -15.46 -3.24 -8.11
C ASN A 5 -16.00 -1.93 -7.53
N LYS A 6 -16.93 -2.00 -6.55
CA LYS A 6 -17.45 -0.80 -5.88
C LYS A 6 -16.34 -0.04 -5.14
N ILE A 7 -15.46 -0.76 -4.44
CA ILE A 7 -14.32 -0.14 -3.74
C ILE A 7 -13.35 0.50 -4.76
N ALA A 8 -12.98 -0.23 -5.81
CA ALA A 8 -12.09 0.29 -6.84
C ALA A 8 -12.65 1.55 -7.51
N LEU A 9 -13.91 1.52 -7.92
CA LEU A 9 -14.59 2.67 -8.50
C LEU A 9 -14.70 3.85 -7.53
N LYS A 10 -14.97 3.59 -6.25
CA LYS A 10 -15.01 4.64 -5.23
C LYS A 10 -13.65 5.35 -5.10
N ILE A 11 -12.53 4.60 -5.15
CA ILE A 11 -11.18 5.15 -5.04
C ILE A 11 -10.86 6.12 -6.19
N ILE A 12 -11.28 5.80 -7.41
CA ILE A 12 -10.96 6.60 -8.61
C ILE A 12 -12.11 7.52 -9.06
N SER A 13 -13.22 7.55 -8.34
CA SER A 13 -14.38 8.37 -8.70
C SER A 13 -14.01 9.85 -8.77
N ASN A 14 -14.60 10.56 -9.71
CA ASN A 14 -14.38 11.99 -9.93
C ASN A 14 -12.91 12.38 -10.17
N GLY A 15 -12.12 11.50 -10.78
CA GLY A 15 -10.72 11.77 -11.07
C GLY A 15 -9.79 11.75 -9.86
N LYS A 16 -10.25 11.22 -8.71
CA LYS A 16 -9.43 11.12 -7.49
C LYS A 16 -8.32 10.10 -7.62
N GLY A 17 -7.24 10.32 -6.85
CA GLY A 17 -6.09 9.45 -6.78
C GLY A 17 -5.92 8.74 -5.45
N ILE A 18 -4.79 8.04 -5.29
CA ILE A 18 -4.40 7.38 -4.06
C ILE A 18 -3.23 8.13 -3.44
N LEU A 19 -3.38 8.55 -2.18
CA LEU A 19 -2.30 9.07 -1.36
C LEU A 19 -1.51 7.91 -0.76
N ALA A 20 -0.21 7.81 -1.10
CA ALA A 20 0.70 6.86 -0.48
C ALA A 20 1.33 7.48 0.77
N ALA A 21 0.83 7.11 1.94
CA ALA A 21 1.34 7.48 3.27
C ALA A 21 1.85 6.23 4.03
N ASP A 22 2.35 5.27 3.28
CA ASP A 22 2.75 3.93 3.74
C ASP A 22 4.26 3.77 3.96
N GLU A 23 4.98 4.88 4.12
CA GLU A 23 6.40 4.83 4.41
C GLU A 23 6.69 4.03 5.68
N SER A 24 7.66 3.12 5.59
CA SER A 24 8.18 2.44 6.78
C SER A 24 8.82 3.43 7.75
N ASN A 25 8.96 3.05 9.03
CA ASN A 25 9.59 3.91 10.04
C ASN A 25 10.99 4.35 9.61
N GLY A 26 11.79 3.47 8.99
CA GLY A 26 13.11 3.84 8.46
C GLY A 26 13.06 4.89 7.34
N THR A 27 12.06 4.85 6.48
CA THR A 27 11.86 5.86 5.45
C THR A 27 11.41 7.18 6.05
N MET A 28 10.47 7.14 7.00
CA MET A 28 10.03 8.34 7.71
C MET A 28 11.15 8.98 8.52
N THR A 29 11.99 8.17 9.17
CA THR A 29 13.16 8.66 9.90
C THR A 29 14.06 9.49 8.98
N LYS A 30 14.38 8.99 7.80
CA LYS A 30 15.20 9.75 6.82
C LYS A 30 14.55 11.08 6.41
N ARG A 31 13.24 11.09 6.22
CA ARG A 31 12.49 12.31 5.84
C ARG A 31 12.47 13.34 6.97
N LEU A 32 12.16 12.92 8.19
CA LEU A 32 12.09 13.81 9.35
C LEU A 32 13.48 14.35 9.72
N GLN A 33 14.53 13.52 9.67
CA GLN A 33 15.90 13.95 9.89
C GLN A 33 16.37 14.99 8.88
N ALA A 34 15.94 14.90 7.63
CA ALA A 34 16.28 15.89 6.60
C ALA A 34 15.75 17.31 6.91
N VAL A 35 14.76 17.41 7.78
CA VAL A 35 14.20 18.69 8.27
C VAL A 35 14.46 18.90 9.79
N ASN A 36 15.48 18.21 10.33
CA ASN A 36 15.91 18.28 11.72
C ASN A 36 14.82 17.94 12.75
N VAL A 37 13.91 17.02 12.41
CA VAL A 37 12.86 16.53 13.32
C VAL A 37 13.19 15.10 13.75
N ASN A 38 13.10 14.82 15.05
CA ASN A 38 13.27 13.48 15.59
C ASN A 38 12.15 12.54 15.12
N SER A 39 12.50 11.31 14.75
CA SER A 39 11.52 10.31 14.31
C SER A 39 10.94 9.53 15.48
N THR A 40 10.10 10.20 16.26
CA THR A 40 9.27 9.56 17.29
C THR A 40 7.95 9.05 16.67
N PRO A 41 7.24 8.11 17.30
CA PRO A 41 5.90 7.70 16.86
C PRO A 41 4.95 8.88 16.70
N ASP A 42 4.99 9.85 17.62
CA ASP A 42 4.14 11.04 17.62
C ASP A 42 4.48 11.98 16.46
N ASN A 43 5.76 12.23 16.19
CA ASN A 43 6.17 13.06 15.05
C ASN A 43 5.83 12.41 13.71
N ARG A 44 5.92 11.08 13.61
CA ARG A 44 5.45 10.36 12.42
C ARG A 44 3.94 10.42 12.25
N LEU A 45 3.20 10.35 13.35
CA LEU A 45 1.75 10.55 13.35
C LEU A 45 1.38 11.97 12.94
N THR A 46 1.96 12.97 13.57
CA THR A 46 1.72 14.40 13.27
C THR A 46 1.91 14.70 11.78
N PHE A 47 3.01 14.22 11.20
CA PHE A 47 3.24 14.39 9.76
C PHE A 47 2.12 13.79 8.91
N ARG A 48 1.65 12.60 9.23
CA ARG A 48 0.59 11.92 8.49
C ARG A 48 -0.78 12.52 8.74
N GLU A 49 -1.07 12.88 9.98
CA GLU A 49 -2.33 13.51 10.34
C GLU A 49 -2.51 14.86 9.65
N MET A 50 -1.45 15.66 9.51
CA MET A 50 -1.46 16.89 8.74
C MET A 50 -1.93 16.66 7.27
N LEU A 51 -1.47 15.56 6.64
CA LEU A 51 -1.92 15.21 5.30
C LEU A 51 -3.40 14.77 5.30
N PHE A 52 -3.80 13.95 6.28
CA PHE A 52 -5.16 13.38 6.32
C PHE A 52 -6.22 14.40 6.71
N SER A 53 -5.84 15.46 7.39
CA SER A 53 -6.71 16.57 7.82
C SER A 53 -6.77 17.72 6.82
N SER A 54 -6.03 17.65 5.71
CA SER A 54 -6.05 18.67 4.67
C SER A 54 -7.40 18.72 3.97
N GLU A 55 -7.93 19.93 3.74
CA GLU A 55 -9.18 20.11 2.97
C GLU A 55 -9.07 19.50 1.55
N ALA A 56 -7.92 19.59 0.91
CA ALA A 56 -7.68 19.05 -0.42
C ALA A 56 -7.87 17.51 -0.52
N ILE A 57 -7.81 16.79 0.61
CA ILE A 57 -8.02 15.33 0.59
C ILE A 57 -9.42 14.97 0.09
N LYS A 58 -10.42 15.79 0.42
CA LYS A 58 -11.82 15.55 0.05
C LYS A 58 -12.02 15.59 -1.46
N ASP A 59 -11.27 16.43 -2.15
CA ASP A 59 -11.45 16.67 -3.59
C ASP A 59 -10.53 15.79 -4.45
N CYS A 60 -9.31 15.51 -3.97
CA CYS A 60 -8.26 14.88 -4.78
C CYS A 60 -8.01 13.41 -4.43
N ILE A 61 -8.38 12.94 -3.23
CA ILE A 61 -7.98 11.64 -2.73
C ILE A 61 -9.19 10.72 -2.51
N GLY A 62 -9.22 9.62 -3.24
CA GLY A 62 -10.21 8.56 -3.08
C GLY A 62 -9.74 7.39 -2.22
N GLY A 63 -8.41 7.22 -2.05
CA GLY A 63 -7.83 6.19 -1.21
C GLY A 63 -6.55 6.65 -0.52
N VAL A 64 -6.28 6.14 0.68
CA VAL A 64 -5.06 6.43 1.45
C VAL A 64 -4.41 5.13 1.86
N LEU A 65 -3.15 4.93 1.48
CA LEU A 65 -2.35 3.78 1.91
C LEU A 65 -1.64 4.09 3.22
N LEU A 66 -1.80 3.23 4.19
CA LEU A 66 -1.19 3.34 5.51
C LEU A 66 -0.05 2.32 5.70
N TYR A 67 0.80 2.61 6.68
CA TYR A 67 1.75 1.69 7.27
C TYR A 67 1.15 1.04 8.52
N ASP A 68 1.66 -0.15 8.93
CA ASP A 68 1.14 -0.91 10.08
C ASP A 68 1.11 -0.10 11.39
N GLU A 69 2.12 0.73 11.66
CA GLU A 69 2.12 1.62 12.83
C GLU A 69 0.90 2.55 12.79
N THR A 70 0.68 3.22 11.68
CA THR A 70 -0.30 4.31 11.55
C THR A 70 -1.75 3.82 11.61
N ILE A 71 -2.05 2.66 11.05
CA ILE A 71 -3.43 2.13 11.09
C ILE A 71 -3.90 1.82 12.52
N ASN A 72 -2.96 1.62 13.46
CA ASN A 72 -3.24 1.36 14.86
C ASN A 72 -3.25 2.64 15.72
N GLN A 73 -2.95 3.81 15.17
CA GLN A 73 -2.83 5.07 15.92
C GLN A 73 -4.18 5.81 16.00
N ILE A 74 -4.26 6.67 17.02
CA ILE A 74 -5.38 7.56 17.25
C ILE A 74 -4.91 8.99 16.94
N SER A 75 -5.72 9.75 16.23
CA SER A 75 -5.47 11.15 15.89
C SER A 75 -5.55 12.07 17.10
N THR A 76 -5.05 13.27 16.98
CA THR A 76 -5.18 14.32 18.03
C THR A 76 -6.65 14.68 18.31
N SER A 77 -7.55 14.44 17.36
CA SER A 77 -9.00 14.62 17.54
C SER A 77 -9.68 13.44 18.26
N GLY A 78 -8.94 12.41 18.69
CA GLY A 78 -9.47 11.21 19.35
C GLY A 78 -10.09 10.18 18.42
N LYS A 79 -10.07 10.38 17.09
CA LYS A 79 -10.54 9.42 16.11
C LYS A 79 -9.44 8.43 15.75
N SER A 80 -9.79 7.17 15.43
CA SER A 80 -8.83 6.29 14.78
C SER A 80 -8.40 6.88 13.42
N ILE A 81 -7.18 6.59 12.99
CA ILE A 81 -6.71 7.08 11.67
C ILE A 81 -7.60 6.58 10.52
N PRO A 82 -8.07 5.32 10.49
CA PRO A 82 -9.04 4.89 9.49
C PRO A 82 -10.36 5.68 9.52
N ASP A 83 -10.87 6.05 10.70
CA ASP A 83 -12.09 6.85 10.82
C ASP A 83 -11.87 8.29 10.35
N LEU A 84 -10.70 8.87 10.66
CA LEU A 84 -10.32 10.19 10.16
C LEU A 84 -10.32 10.21 8.62
N ILE A 85 -9.69 9.23 7.98
CA ILE A 85 -9.66 9.07 6.51
C ILE A 85 -11.08 8.87 5.95
N SER A 86 -11.85 8.00 6.59
CA SER A 86 -13.23 7.71 6.15
C SER A 86 -14.13 8.95 6.22
N SER A 87 -13.91 9.84 7.20
CA SER A 87 -14.68 11.09 7.34
C SER A 87 -14.41 12.09 6.21
N SER A 88 -13.30 11.97 5.48
CA SER A 88 -13.04 12.73 4.24
C SER A 88 -13.65 12.08 2.99
N GLY A 89 -14.28 10.91 3.12
CA GLY A 89 -14.83 10.12 2.01
C GLY A 89 -13.84 9.17 1.34
N ALA A 90 -12.55 9.21 1.72
CA ALA A 90 -11.52 8.34 1.18
C ALA A 90 -11.61 6.92 1.75
N VAL A 91 -11.07 5.95 1.02
CA VAL A 91 -10.98 4.54 1.42
C VAL A 91 -9.61 4.28 2.04
N THR A 92 -9.58 3.64 3.19
CA THR A 92 -8.32 3.23 3.84
C THR A 92 -7.76 1.98 3.18
N GLY A 93 -6.49 2.02 2.82
CA GLY A 93 -5.68 0.90 2.38
C GLY A 93 -4.47 0.66 3.27
N ILE A 94 -3.79 -0.47 3.06
CA ILE A 94 -2.67 -0.89 3.89
C ILE A 94 -1.55 -1.54 3.08
N LYS A 95 -0.31 -1.15 3.36
CA LYS A 95 0.89 -1.84 2.88
C LYS A 95 1.07 -3.13 3.66
N VAL A 96 1.09 -4.26 2.96
CA VAL A 96 1.17 -5.59 3.59
C VAL A 96 2.49 -6.31 3.35
N ASP A 97 3.34 -5.83 2.45
CA ASP A 97 4.70 -6.36 2.31
C ASP A 97 5.60 -5.92 3.48
N THR A 98 6.59 -6.73 3.80
CA THR A 98 7.60 -6.48 4.84
C THR A 98 8.94 -5.98 4.28
N GLY A 99 8.97 -5.66 3.00
CA GLY A 99 10.12 -5.08 2.30
C GLY A 99 10.76 -6.00 1.27
N ALA A 100 11.55 -5.38 0.39
CA ALA A 100 12.30 -6.09 -0.63
C ALA A 100 13.70 -6.47 -0.11
N LYS A 101 14.08 -7.73 -0.26
CA LYS A 101 15.37 -8.32 0.12
C LYS A 101 16.15 -8.74 -1.11
N ASN A 102 17.44 -9.00 -0.96
CA ASN A 102 18.22 -9.58 -2.06
C ASN A 102 17.71 -10.99 -2.36
N LEU A 103 17.54 -11.27 -3.64
CA LEU A 103 17.18 -12.61 -4.09
C LEU A 103 18.38 -13.54 -3.91
N ALA A 104 18.19 -14.69 -3.28
CA ALA A 104 19.24 -15.68 -3.12
C ALA A 104 19.83 -16.06 -4.49
N ASN A 105 21.15 -16.16 -4.56
CA ASN A 105 21.93 -16.42 -5.79
C ASN A 105 21.82 -15.33 -6.88
N SER A 106 21.19 -14.19 -6.59
CA SER A 106 21.12 -13.04 -7.50
C SER A 106 21.13 -11.73 -6.70
N PRO A 107 22.27 -11.30 -6.14
CA PRO A 107 22.36 -10.20 -5.18
C PRO A 107 21.91 -8.84 -5.77
N GLU A 108 21.98 -8.68 -7.08
CA GLU A 108 21.50 -7.48 -7.78
C GLU A 108 19.97 -7.42 -7.94
N GLU A 109 19.28 -8.53 -7.67
CA GLU A 109 17.83 -8.62 -7.82
C GLU A 109 17.13 -8.72 -6.48
N LYS A 110 15.85 -8.42 -6.47
CA LYS A 110 15.05 -8.38 -5.23
C LYS A 110 13.89 -9.36 -5.28
N ILE A 111 13.57 -9.88 -4.11
CA ILE A 111 12.30 -10.53 -3.79
C ILE A 111 11.60 -9.77 -2.67
N THR A 112 10.30 -9.65 -2.76
CA THR A 112 9.51 -8.99 -1.71
C THR A 112 8.98 -10.03 -0.74
N GLU A 113 9.21 -9.80 0.54
CA GLU A 113 8.76 -10.63 1.65
C GLU A 113 7.45 -10.14 2.25
N GLY A 114 6.80 -10.96 3.08
CA GLY A 114 5.57 -10.60 3.80
C GLY A 114 4.41 -11.57 3.59
N LEU A 115 4.66 -12.78 3.04
CA LEU A 115 3.62 -13.80 2.88
C LEU A 115 3.33 -14.53 4.20
N ASP A 116 4.30 -14.59 5.12
CA ASP A 116 4.14 -15.26 6.40
C ASP A 116 3.14 -14.52 7.28
N GLY A 117 2.16 -15.23 7.81
CA GLY A 117 1.08 -14.65 8.61
C GLY A 117 0.17 -13.65 7.86
N LEU A 118 0.26 -13.57 6.54
CA LEU A 118 -0.49 -12.57 5.75
C LEU A 118 -2.00 -12.68 5.96
N ARG A 119 -2.56 -13.89 6.04
CA ARG A 119 -4.01 -14.10 6.22
C ARG A 119 -4.53 -13.47 7.50
N ASP A 120 -3.80 -13.66 8.61
CA ASP A 120 -4.18 -13.11 9.92
C ASP A 120 -4.00 -11.59 9.96
N ARG A 121 -2.91 -11.08 9.36
CA ARG A 121 -2.72 -9.63 9.21
C ARG A 121 -3.81 -8.99 8.37
N LEU A 122 -4.23 -9.59 7.27
CA LEU A 122 -5.34 -9.11 6.45
C LEU A 122 -6.65 -9.05 7.25
N LYS A 123 -6.95 -10.09 8.02
CA LYS A 123 -8.14 -10.11 8.89
C LYS A 123 -8.10 -8.98 9.92
N LYS A 124 -6.95 -8.79 10.58
CA LYS A 124 -6.73 -7.69 11.53
C LYS A 124 -6.98 -6.32 10.85
N TYR A 125 -6.33 -6.07 9.72
CA TYR A 125 -6.43 -4.78 9.02
C TYR A 125 -7.84 -4.50 8.50
N TYR A 126 -8.54 -5.53 8.04
CA TYR A 126 -9.93 -5.40 7.64
C TYR A 126 -10.81 -4.91 8.80
N ASN A 127 -10.63 -5.50 9.99
CA ASN A 127 -11.36 -5.11 11.19
C ASN A 127 -11.01 -3.67 11.64
N LEU A 128 -9.81 -3.19 11.35
CA LEU A 128 -9.38 -1.81 11.58
C LEU A 128 -9.87 -0.82 10.49
N GLY A 129 -10.60 -1.27 9.49
CA GLY A 129 -11.19 -0.38 8.48
C GLY A 129 -10.49 -0.36 7.11
N ALA A 130 -9.38 -1.08 6.91
CA ALA A 130 -8.76 -1.16 5.60
C ALA A 130 -9.60 -1.97 4.60
N ARG A 131 -9.62 -1.51 3.34
CA ARG A 131 -10.43 -2.11 2.26
C ARG A 131 -9.64 -2.42 1.00
N PHE A 132 -8.40 -1.95 0.88
CA PHE A 132 -7.50 -2.33 -0.20
C PHE A 132 -6.07 -2.48 0.33
N THR A 133 -5.25 -3.21 -0.42
CA THR A 133 -3.89 -3.54 -0.01
C THR A 133 -2.87 -3.11 -1.06
N LYS A 134 -1.63 -2.91 -0.62
CA LYS A 134 -0.49 -2.66 -1.48
C LYS A 134 0.59 -3.70 -1.23
N TRP A 135 1.11 -4.27 -2.31
CA TRP A 135 2.32 -5.07 -2.34
C TRP A 135 3.29 -4.49 -3.35
N ARG A 136 4.54 -4.28 -2.96
CA ARG A 136 5.55 -3.71 -3.82
C ARG A 136 6.44 -4.80 -4.42
N GLY A 137 6.31 -5.08 -5.71
CA GLY A 137 7.28 -5.84 -6.48
C GLY A 137 8.42 -4.94 -6.97
N VAL A 138 9.66 -5.40 -6.93
CA VAL A 138 10.85 -4.64 -7.36
C VAL A 138 11.63 -5.47 -8.36
N TYR A 139 11.85 -4.92 -9.55
CA TYR A 139 12.69 -5.51 -10.59
C TYR A 139 13.79 -4.53 -11.00
N ASN A 140 15.00 -5.03 -11.16
CA ASN A 140 16.03 -4.34 -11.93
C ASN A 140 15.77 -4.60 -13.41
N ILE A 141 15.98 -3.57 -14.24
CA ILE A 141 15.77 -3.67 -15.69
C ILE A 141 17.05 -3.21 -16.37
N GLY A 142 17.58 -4.06 -17.24
CA GLY A 142 18.80 -3.85 -18.02
C GLY A 142 19.04 -5.02 -18.96
N ASP A 143 20.18 -5.08 -19.60
CA ASP A 143 20.47 -6.11 -20.63
C ASP A 143 20.43 -7.54 -20.08
N LYS A 144 20.78 -7.75 -18.82
CA LYS A 144 20.80 -9.06 -18.15
C LYS A 144 19.66 -9.23 -17.13
N TYR A 145 18.85 -8.20 -16.90
CA TYR A 145 17.81 -8.19 -15.88
C TYR A 145 16.47 -7.74 -16.43
N PRO A 146 15.34 -8.25 -15.88
CA PRO A 146 15.29 -9.25 -14.81
C PRO A 146 15.61 -10.65 -15.30
N SER A 147 16.25 -11.46 -14.46
CA SER A 147 16.48 -12.88 -14.73
C SER A 147 15.16 -13.69 -14.68
N LYS A 148 15.15 -14.89 -15.30
CA LYS A 148 14.01 -15.82 -15.15
C LYS A 148 13.72 -16.15 -13.67
N LEU A 149 14.78 -16.27 -12.85
CA LEU A 149 14.64 -16.53 -11.43
C LEU A 149 13.86 -15.40 -10.75
N ALA A 150 14.24 -14.14 -10.96
CA ALA A 150 13.57 -13.00 -10.37
C ALA A 150 12.12 -12.84 -10.84
N ILE A 151 11.86 -13.06 -12.13
CA ILE A 151 10.51 -13.01 -12.69
C ILE A 151 9.63 -14.08 -12.04
N ASN A 152 10.06 -15.33 -12.03
CA ASN A 152 9.27 -16.45 -11.51
C ASN A 152 9.04 -16.34 -10.00
N SER A 153 10.07 -15.98 -9.24
CA SER A 153 9.96 -15.81 -7.78
C SER A 153 8.98 -14.70 -7.40
N ASN A 154 9.08 -13.55 -8.05
CA ASN A 154 8.16 -12.44 -7.78
C ASN A 154 6.74 -12.73 -8.29
N ALA A 155 6.58 -13.37 -9.46
CA ALA A 155 5.26 -13.77 -9.98
C ALA A 155 4.57 -14.75 -9.02
N HIS A 156 5.30 -15.72 -8.50
CA HIS A 156 4.79 -16.68 -7.52
C HIS A 156 4.41 -15.99 -6.19
N ALA A 157 5.26 -15.07 -5.70
CA ALA A 157 4.96 -14.29 -4.50
C ALA A 157 3.70 -13.43 -4.69
N LEU A 158 3.55 -12.77 -5.83
CA LEU A 158 2.37 -11.96 -6.17
C LEU A 158 1.10 -12.81 -6.29
N ALA A 159 1.18 -13.99 -6.89
CA ALA A 159 0.04 -14.90 -6.96
C ALA A 159 -0.43 -15.35 -5.55
N ARG A 160 0.53 -15.69 -4.67
CA ARG A 160 0.25 -16.06 -3.28
C ARG A 160 -0.29 -14.89 -2.45
N TYR A 161 0.15 -13.66 -2.72
CA TYR A 161 -0.40 -12.46 -2.13
C TYR A 161 -1.83 -12.20 -2.60
N ALA A 162 -2.10 -12.25 -3.89
CA ALA A 162 -3.40 -11.94 -4.46
C ALA A 162 -4.50 -12.96 -4.09
N ALA A 163 -4.15 -14.23 -3.88
CA ALA A 163 -5.11 -15.28 -3.57
C ALA A 163 -5.91 -15.02 -2.27
N PRO A 164 -5.31 -14.75 -1.10
CA PRO A 164 -6.06 -14.48 0.12
C PRO A 164 -6.83 -13.15 0.08
N THR A 165 -6.35 -12.14 -0.63
CA THR A 165 -7.04 -10.86 -0.79
C THR A 165 -8.33 -11.03 -1.58
N LYS A 166 -8.34 -11.86 -2.63
CA LYS A 166 -9.52 -12.17 -3.45
C LYS A 166 -10.49 -13.15 -2.77
N THR A 167 -9.98 -14.13 -2.03
CA THR A 167 -10.81 -15.19 -1.41
C THR A 167 -11.79 -14.62 -0.37
N THR A 168 -11.42 -13.55 0.30
CA THR A 168 -12.31 -12.88 1.26
C THR A 168 -13.40 -12.02 0.58
N LYS A 169 -13.38 -11.88 -0.76
CA LYS A 169 -14.30 -11.01 -1.56
C LYS A 169 -14.40 -9.56 -1.08
N ARG A 170 -13.43 -9.09 -0.30
CA ARG A 170 -13.49 -7.84 0.47
C ARG A 170 -12.31 -6.89 0.25
N TRP A 171 -11.31 -7.29 -0.56
CA TRP A 171 -10.08 -6.52 -0.76
C TRP A 171 -9.84 -6.20 -2.23
N THR A 172 -9.38 -5.00 -2.49
CA THR A 172 -8.84 -4.60 -3.79
C THR A 172 -7.33 -4.52 -3.70
N ASP A 173 -6.62 -5.02 -4.71
CA ASP A 173 -5.16 -5.07 -4.71
C ASP A 173 -4.57 -3.90 -5.50
N THR A 174 -3.49 -3.35 -4.97
CA THR A 174 -2.64 -2.41 -5.68
C THR A 174 -1.22 -2.93 -5.70
N ILE A 175 -0.66 -3.14 -6.88
CA ILE A 175 0.72 -3.57 -7.07
C ILE A 175 1.52 -2.37 -7.56
N SER A 176 2.53 -1.93 -6.81
CA SER A 176 3.41 -0.84 -7.24
C SER A 176 4.77 -1.35 -7.68
N LYS A 177 5.29 -0.80 -8.78
CA LYS A 177 6.63 -1.08 -9.30
C LYS A 177 7.72 -0.29 -8.59
N GLY A 178 8.91 -0.88 -8.51
CA GLY A 178 10.15 -0.16 -8.26
C GLY A 178 10.61 0.65 -9.49
N ARG A 179 11.44 1.63 -9.23
CA ARG A 179 12.03 2.68 -10.11
C ARG A 179 12.00 2.40 -11.62
N ARG A 180 11.35 3.29 -12.36
CA ARG A 180 11.47 3.69 -13.78
C ARG A 180 10.37 3.34 -14.77
N TYR A 181 9.18 2.77 -14.40
CA TYR A 181 8.12 2.63 -15.40
C TYR A 181 6.71 2.85 -14.84
N PRO A 182 5.77 3.28 -15.72
CA PRO A 182 4.42 3.60 -15.31
C PRO A 182 3.65 2.36 -14.84
N PHE A 183 2.62 2.60 -14.08
CA PHE A 183 1.69 1.61 -13.57
C PHE A 183 1.36 0.50 -14.59
N PHE A 184 1.58 -0.76 -14.20
CA PHE A 184 0.81 -1.84 -14.79
C PHE A 184 -0.45 -2.03 -13.95
N GLY A 185 -1.57 -1.62 -14.51
CA GLY A 185 -2.87 -2.06 -14.06
C GLY A 185 -2.94 -3.58 -14.04
N CYS A 186 -3.71 -4.12 -13.12
CA CYS A 186 -4.06 -5.55 -13.13
C CYS A 186 -4.62 -5.91 -14.51
N PRO A 187 -4.16 -6.98 -15.19
CA PRO A 187 -4.59 -7.31 -16.55
C PRO A 187 -6.09 -7.55 -16.76
N ASN A 188 -6.88 -7.55 -15.68
CA ASN A 188 -8.33 -7.74 -15.73
C ASN A 188 -9.14 -6.43 -15.74
N PHE A 189 -8.51 -5.25 -15.90
CA PHE A 189 -9.23 -3.99 -16.04
C PHE A 189 -9.54 -3.59 -17.49
N SER A 190 -9.03 -4.32 -18.48
CA SER A 190 -9.21 -3.98 -19.92
C SER A 190 -10.31 -4.76 -20.64
N SER A 191 -11.18 -5.47 -19.96
CA SER A 191 -12.29 -6.22 -20.62
C SER A 191 -13.63 -6.03 -19.93
N ALA A 192 -13.98 -4.79 -19.62
CA ALA A 192 -15.35 -4.41 -19.32
C ALA A 192 -15.70 -3.20 -20.21
N THR A 193 -15.85 -3.47 -21.51
CA THR A 193 -16.76 -2.73 -22.40
C THR A 193 -18.10 -3.39 -22.38
#